data_47c472d93b06e30144e1ff4bdac32c68
#
_entry.id   47c472d93b06e30144e1ff4bdac32c68
#
_cell.length_a   1.000
_cell.length_b   1.000
_cell.length_c   1.000
_cell.angle_alpha   90.00
_cell.angle_beta   90.00
_cell.angle_gamma   90.00
#
_symmetry.space_group_name_H-M   'P 1'
#
loop_
_entity.id
_entity.type
_entity.pdbx_description
1 polymer ?
#
loop_
_entity_poly.entity_id
_entity_poly.type
_entity_poly.pdbx_seq_one_letter_code
_entity_poly.pdbx_strand_id
1 'polypeptide(L)'
;MGLRDVLFGKKKLSEPKTDRLFALATAAVTLDTELGLKPSGVGAIAFKPQSSGEFRSAFDDVDQLLEAVAQQCGSEVERKSDDYGYDWIIVKDPDIEDLVATAHTLASELTAKGFGSQLLAAIFRFDGYEHPVYFIYGFKRGAWWPFIPVGESKRDNAKELELKAKLEQELPIEQDLTRWLALFDAPV
;
A
#
# COMPACT_ATOMS: atom_id res chain seq x y z
N MET A 1 -17.14 -14.15 35.49
CA MET A 1 -16.08 -13.30 34.91
C MET A 1 -14.76 -13.76 35.51
N GLY A 2 -13.96 -14.47 34.74
CA GLY A 2 -12.75 -15.12 35.21
C GLY A 2 -11.57 -14.17 35.15
N LEU A 3 -10.79 -14.12 36.26
CA LEU A 3 -9.52 -13.37 36.36
C LEU A 3 -8.50 -13.68 35.24
N ARG A 4 -8.69 -14.73 34.45
CA ARG A 4 -7.83 -15.11 33.32
C ARG A 4 -7.95 -14.18 32.11
N ASP A 5 -9.11 -13.54 31.89
CA ASP A 5 -9.32 -12.66 30.73
C ASP A 5 -8.66 -11.29 30.89
N VAL A 6 -8.29 -10.90 32.10
CA VAL A 6 -7.63 -9.63 32.40
C VAL A 6 -6.10 -9.73 32.26
N LEU A 7 -5.51 -10.91 32.42
CA LEU A 7 -4.06 -11.12 32.38
C LEU A 7 -3.50 -11.49 31.00
N PHE A 8 -4.33 -11.94 30.07
CA PHE A 8 -3.96 -12.28 28.70
C PHE A 8 -4.82 -11.54 27.70
N GLY A 9 -4.98 -10.25 27.87
CA GLY A 9 -5.53 -9.39 26.84
C GLY A 9 -4.66 -9.50 25.58
N LYS A 10 -4.93 -10.52 24.75
CA LYS A 10 -4.48 -10.51 23.34
C LYS A 10 -5.07 -9.24 22.77
N LYS A 11 -4.25 -8.19 22.63
CA LYS A 11 -4.58 -7.05 21.78
C LYS A 11 -4.90 -7.66 20.42
N LYS A 12 -6.19 -7.79 20.12
CA LYS A 12 -6.66 -8.23 18.81
C LYS A 12 -6.04 -7.20 17.85
N LEU A 13 -5.03 -7.60 17.09
CA LEU A 13 -4.48 -6.76 16.03
C LEU A 13 -5.67 -6.39 15.17
N SER A 14 -5.93 -5.11 14.97
CA SER A 14 -7.06 -4.69 14.13
C SER A 14 -6.79 -5.24 12.73
N GLU A 15 -7.80 -5.86 12.15
CA GLU A 15 -7.72 -6.35 10.78
C GLU A 15 -7.40 -5.18 9.84
N PRO A 16 -6.58 -5.41 8.80
CA PRO A 16 -6.31 -4.40 7.79
C PRO A 16 -7.59 -3.86 7.17
N LYS A 17 -7.69 -2.55 7.01
CA LYS A 17 -8.87 -1.91 6.39
C LYS A 17 -8.66 -1.83 4.88
N THR A 18 -8.65 -2.96 4.20
CA THR A 18 -8.29 -3.04 2.77
C THR A 18 -9.19 -2.20 1.86
N ASP A 19 -10.48 -2.04 2.18
CA ASP A 19 -11.43 -1.24 1.39
C ASP A 19 -11.03 0.24 1.24
N ARG A 20 -10.25 0.77 2.17
CA ARG A 20 -9.77 2.16 2.09
C ARG A 20 -8.73 2.40 0.99
N LEU A 21 -8.22 1.34 0.37
CA LEU A 21 -7.36 1.47 -0.82
C LEU A 21 -8.10 2.15 -1.96
N PHE A 22 -9.39 1.88 -2.15
CA PHE A 22 -10.20 2.47 -3.21
C PHE A 22 -10.36 3.99 -3.13
N ALA A 23 -10.10 4.59 -1.97
CA ALA A 23 -10.11 6.05 -1.85
C ALA A 23 -9.10 6.72 -2.81
N LEU A 24 -7.97 6.05 -3.12
CA LEU A 24 -6.98 6.59 -4.05
C LEU A 24 -7.51 6.65 -5.49
N ALA A 25 -8.23 5.64 -5.95
CA ALA A 25 -8.83 5.65 -7.28
C ALA A 25 -9.82 6.82 -7.43
N THR A 26 -10.61 7.11 -6.40
CA THR A 26 -11.50 8.27 -6.38
C THR A 26 -10.71 9.59 -6.37
N ALA A 27 -9.70 9.70 -5.53
CA ALA A 27 -8.86 10.90 -5.42
C ALA A 27 -8.01 11.16 -6.68
N ALA A 28 -7.78 10.14 -7.53
CA ALA A 28 -6.99 10.27 -8.75
C ALA A 28 -7.56 11.32 -9.71
N VAL A 29 -8.86 11.53 -9.70
CA VAL A 29 -9.52 12.58 -10.52
C VAL A 29 -9.07 13.97 -10.07
N THR A 30 -9.11 14.25 -8.76
CA THR A 30 -8.65 15.51 -8.18
C THR A 30 -7.14 15.68 -8.36
N LEU A 31 -6.37 14.59 -8.19
CA LEU A 31 -4.93 14.58 -8.43
C LEU A 31 -4.58 15.02 -9.85
N ASP A 32 -5.26 14.49 -10.87
CA ASP A 32 -5.03 14.88 -12.27
C ASP A 32 -5.54 16.30 -12.55
N THR A 33 -6.80 16.59 -12.23
CA THR A 33 -7.45 17.85 -12.68
C THR A 33 -7.00 19.08 -11.91
N GLU A 34 -6.73 18.98 -10.64
CA GLU A 34 -6.38 20.13 -9.79
C GLU A 34 -4.88 20.24 -9.50
N LEU A 35 -4.17 19.10 -9.47
CA LEU A 35 -2.77 19.04 -9.07
C LEU A 35 -1.83 18.66 -10.21
N GLY A 36 -2.36 18.22 -11.37
CA GLY A 36 -1.57 17.78 -12.51
C GLY A 36 -0.75 16.51 -12.24
N LEU A 37 -1.16 15.72 -11.25
CA LEU A 37 -0.52 14.46 -10.88
C LEU A 37 -1.24 13.28 -11.52
N LYS A 38 -0.55 12.53 -12.36
CA LYS A 38 -1.11 11.37 -13.08
C LYS A 38 -0.51 10.07 -12.55
N PRO A 39 -1.32 9.00 -12.43
CA PRO A 39 -0.78 7.68 -12.12
C PRO A 39 0.32 7.30 -13.11
N SER A 40 1.45 6.80 -12.61
CA SER A 40 2.55 6.33 -13.47
C SER A 40 2.30 4.94 -14.06
N GLY A 41 1.25 4.27 -13.64
CA GLY A 41 0.99 2.90 -14.01
C GLY A 41 1.76 1.88 -13.15
N VAL A 42 2.31 2.27 -12.01
CA VAL A 42 3.04 1.36 -11.12
C VAL A 42 2.54 1.50 -9.69
N GLY A 43 2.26 0.35 -9.07
CA GLY A 43 2.00 0.22 -7.65
C GLY A 43 2.69 -1.01 -7.06
N ALA A 44 2.84 -1.06 -5.75
CA ALA A 44 3.39 -2.22 -5.08
C ALA A 44 2.83 -2.41 -3.68
N ILE A 45 2.87 -3.66 -3.19
CA ILE A 45 2.56 -4.00 -1.81
C ILE A 45 3.80 -4.59 -1.16
N ALA A 46 4.18 -4.01 -0.01
CA ALA A 46 5.21 -4.53 0.87
C ALA A 46 4.58 -5.41 1.96
N PHE A 47 5.19 -6.56 2.20
CA PHE A 47 4.80 -7.44 3.30
C PHE A 47 6.01 -8.13 3.91
N LYS A 48 5.85 -8.61 5.14
CA LYS A 48 6.89 -9.37 5.84
C LYS A 48 6.64 -10.86 5.67
N PRO A 49 7.47 -11.58 4.90
CA PRO A 49 7.28 -13.00 4.71
C PRO A 49 7.47 -13.79 6.01
N GLN A 50 6.80 -14.93 6.11
CA GLN A 50 6.98 -15.89 7.19
C GLN A 50 7.54 -17.21 6.66
N SER A 51 8.36 -17.87 7.47
CA SER A 51 8.95 -19.17 7.13
C SER A 51 8.00 -20.34 7.33
N SER A 52 6.79 -20.13 7.86
CA SER A 52 5.82 -21.21 8.08
C SER A 52 5.33 -21.81 6.75
N GLY A 53 5.08 -23.12 6.74
CA GLY A 53 4.52 -23.80 5.58
C GLY A 53 3.13 -23.28 5.22
N GLU A 54 2.33 -22.93 6.23
CA GLU A 54 0.98 -22.35 6.05
C GLU A 54 1.04 -21.00 5.31
N PHE A 55 2.00 -20.14 5.68
CA PHE A 55 2.18 -18.86 4.98
C PHE A 55 2.58 -19.06 3.53
N ARG A 56 3.55 -19.96 3.27
CA ARG A 56 3.99 -20.27 1.90
C ARG A 56 2.85 -20.78 1.04
N SER A 57 2.07 -21.75 1.55
CA SER A 57 0.91 -22.27 0.81
C SER A 57 -0.15 -21.20 0.56
N ALA A 58 -0.46 -20.37 1.57
CA ALA A 58 -1.40 -19.28 1.42
C ALA A 58 -0.92 -18.26 0.38
N PHE A 59 0.39 -17.98 0.37
CA PHE A 59 0.99 -17.04 -0.57
C PHE A 59 0.99 -17.61 -2.00
N ASP A 60 1.32 -18.89 -2.19
CA ASP A 60 1.30 -19.55 -3.50
C ASP A 60 -0.12 -19.53 -4.13
N ASP A 61 -1.16 -19.73 -3.31
CA ASP A 61 -2.55 -19.63 -3.77
C ASP A 61 -2.90 -18.18 -4.21
N VAL A 62 -2.44 -17.19 -3.45
CA VAL A 62 -2.67 -15.76 -3.76
C VAL A 62 -1.90 -15.37 -5.02
N ASP A 63 -0.67 -15.83 -5.17
CA ASP A 63 0.18 -15.56 -6.33
C ASP A 63 -0.48 -16.09 -7.62
N GLN A 64 -1.00 -17.31 -7.60
CA GLN A 64 -1.77 -17.88 -8.72
C GLN A 64 -3.03 -17.06 -9.04
N LEU A 65 -3.74 -16.59 -8.01
CA LEU A 65 -4.91 -15.72 -8.21
C LEU A 65 -4.53 -14.39 -8.85
N LEU A 66 -3.44 -13.78 -8.39
CA LEU A 66 -2.95 -12.52 -8.94
C LEU A 66 -2.52 -12.66 -10.40
N GLU A 67 -1.82 -13.75 -10.76
CA GLU A 67 -1.47 -14.03 -12.14
C GLU A 67 -2.71 -14.17 -13.02
N ALA A 68 -3.75 -14.84 -12.53
CA ALA A 68 -5.00 -15.01 -13.28
C ALA A 68 -5.74 -13.66 -13.46
N VAL A 69 -5.80 -12.83 -12.42
CA VAL A 69 -6.41 -11.48 -12.46
C VAL A 69 -5.61 -10.58 -13.42
N ALA A 70 -4.29 -10.58 -13.29
CA ALA A 70 -3.41 -9.78 -14.14
C ALA A 70 -3.59 -10.14 -15.63
N GLN A 71 -3.68 -11.42 -15.97
CA GLN A 71 -3.94 -11.85 -17.34
C GLN A 71 -5.30 -11.37 -17.87
N GLN A 72 -6.33 -11.29 -17.04
CA GLN A 72 -7.66 -10.80 -17.43
C GLN A 72 -7.69 -9.28 -17.67
N CYS A 73 -6.99 -8.51 -16.83
CA CYS A 73 -6.92 -7.04 -16.91
C CYS A 73 -5.83 -6.56 -17.87
N GLY A 74 -4.88 -7.42 -18.25
CA GLY A 74 -3.70 -7.03 -19.03
C GLY A 74 -2.60 -6.39 -18.18
N SER A 75 -2.68 -6.54 -16.85
CA SER A 75 -1.68 -6.05 -15.91
C SER A 75 -0.45 -6.97 -15.87
N GLU A 76 0.69 -6.43 -15.44
CA GLU A 76 1.89 -7.21 -15.13
C GLU A 76 2.08 -7.30 -13.62
N VAL A 77 2.45 -8.47 -13.12
CA VAL A 77 2.75 -8.70 -11.70
C VAL A 77 4.17 -9.25 -11.56
N GLU A 78 4.95 -8.66 -10.68
CA GLU A 78 6.33 -9.05 -10.40
C GLU A 78 6.54 -9.15 -8.88
N ARG A 79 7.30 -10.15 -8.44
CA ARG A 79 7.71 -10.30 -7.04
C ARG A 79 9.18 -9.96 -6.87
N LYS A 80 9.50 -9.17 -5.85
CA LYS A 80 10.87 -8.86 -5.43
C LYS A 80 11.03 -9.01 -3.93
N SER A 81 12.22 -9.42 -3.50
CA SER A 81 12.64 -9.34 -2.09
C SER A 81 13.69 -8.25 -1.97
N ASP A 82 13.64 -7.50 -0.87
CA ASP A 82 14.65 -6.49 -0.57
C ASP A 82 15.70 -6.99 0.43
N ASP A 83 16.76 -6.20 0.61
CA ASP A 83 17.87 -6.52 1.51
C ASP A 83 17.49 -6.42 3.00
N TYR A 84 16.30 -5.87 3.31
CA TYR A 84 15.78 -5.72 4.68
C TYR A 84 14.88 -6.87 5.10
N GLY A 85 14.65 -7.84 4.21
CA GLY A 85 13.84 -9.02 4.47
C GLY A 85 12.33 -8.79 4.31
N TYR A 86 11.95 -7.82 3.48
CA TYR A 86 10.58 -7.62 3.02
C TYR A 86 10.41 -8.14 1.60
N ASP A 87 9.24 -8.67 1.32
CA ASP A 87 8.83 -9.03 -0.03
C ASP A 87 7.89 -7.97 -0.58
N TRP A 88 7.97 -7.76 -1.89
CA TRP A 88 7.20 -6.80 -2.65
C TRP A 88 6.48 -7.50 -3.79
N ILE A 89 5.20 -7.21 -3.94
CA ILE A 89 4.48 -7.50 -5.18
C ILE A 89 4.29 -6.18 -5.90
N ILE A 90 4.89 -6.07 -7.07
CA ILE A 90 4.83 -4.91 -7.95
C ILE A 90 3.79 -5.19 -9.01
N VAL A 91 2.88 -4.27 -9.21
CA VAL A 91 1.83 -4.32 -10.23
C VAL A 91 2.04 -3.18 -11.21
N LYS A 92 1.96 -3.48 -12.49
CA LYS A 92 2.00 -2.46 -13.56
C LYS A 92 0.72 -2.53 -14.35
N ASP A 93 0.01 -1.43 -14.38
CA ASP A 93 -1.22 -1.25 -15.13
C ASP A 93 -1.43 0.25 -15.42
N PRO A 94 -1.80 0.66 -16.63
CA PRO A 94 -2.05 2.06 -16.92
C PRO A 94 -3.29 2.61 -16.18
N ASP A 95 -4.21 1.74 -15.75
CA ASP A 95 -5.42 2.12 -15.05
C ASP A 95 -5.22 2.07 -13.52
N ILE A 96 -5.44 3.20 -12.85
CA ILE A 96 -5.32 3.29 -11.40
C ILE A 96 -6.36 2.43 -10.67
N GLU A 97 -7.54 2.23 -11.24
CA GLU A 97 -8.59 1.40 -10.65
C GLU A 97 -8.14 -0.07 -10.65
N ASP A 98 -7.53 -0.54 -11.73
CA ASP A 98 -6.99 -1.90 -11.82
C ASP A 98 -5.78 -2.10 -10.90
N LEU A 99 -4.88 -1.11 -10.79
CA LEU A 99 -3.79 -1.14 -9.80
C LEU A 99 -4.31 -1.27 -8.37
N VAL A 100 -5.30 -0.45 -8.00
CA VAL A 100 -5.90 -0.46 -6.66
C VAL A 100 -6.67 -1.75 -6.41
N ALA A 101 -7.43 -2.24 -7.41
CA ALA A 101 -8.20 -3.48 -7.31
C ALA A 101 -7.28 -4.69 -7.10
N THR A 102 -6.17 -4.77 -7.84
CA THR A 102 -5.18 -5.84 -7.68
C THR A 102 -4.52 -5.79 -6.30
N ALA A 103 -4.12 -4.60 -5.83
CA ALA A 103 -3.58 -4.41 -4.49
C ALA A 103 -4.61 -4.81 -3.40
N HIS A 104 -5.87 -4.44 -3.57
CA HIS A 104 -6.96 -4.81 -2.67
C HIS A 104 -7.17 -6.33 -2.64
N THR A 105 -7.17 -6.98 -3.79
CA THR A 105 -7.34 -8.44 -3.91
C THR A 105 -6.25 -9.17 -3.13
N LEU A 106 -4.97 -8.82 -3.34
CA LEU A 106 -3.85 -9.40 -2.60
C LEU A 106 -4.03 -9.23 -1.08
N ALA A 107 -4.29 -7.98 -0.66
CA ALA A 107 -4.39 -7.66 0.76
C ALA A 107 -5.58 -8.38 1.43
N SER A 108 -6.71 -8.47 0.75
CA SER A 108 -7.91 -9.13 1.24
C SER A 108 -7.74 -10.64 1.35
N GLU A 109 -7.15 -11.28 0.35
CA GLU A 109 -6.90 -12.73 0.35
C GLU A 109 -5.89 -13.13 1.45
N LEU A 110 -4.78 -12.42 1.59
CA LEU A 110 -3.84 -12.66 2.68
C LEU A 110 -4.49 -12.44 4.05
N THR A 111 -5.37 -11.45 4.17
CA THR A 111 -6.12 -11.21 5.42
C THR A 111 -7.10 -12.34 5.71
N ALA A 112 -7.86 -12.81 4.71
CA ALA A 112 -8.80 -13.92 4.85
C ALA A 112 -8.11 -15.23 5.24
N LYS A 113 -6.88 -15.44 4.76
CA LYS A 113 -6.04 -16.59 5.14
C LYS A 113 -5.33 -16.42 6.50
N GLY A 114 -5.59 -15.32 7.23
CA GLY A 114 -5.04 -15.06 8.57
C GLY A 114 -3.68 -14.36 8.59
N PHE A 115 -3.16 -13.92 7.45
CA PHE A 115 -1.85 -13.27 7.30
C PHE A 115 -1.91 -11.75 7.12
N GLY A 116 -3.05 -11.12 7.36
CA GLY A 116 -3.21 -9.66 7.26
C GLY A 116 -2.22 -8.86 8.10
N SER A 117 -1.73 -9.40 9.21
CA SER A 117 -0.69 -8.76 10.04
C SER A 117 0.69 -8.69 9.38
N GLN A 118 0.92 -9.41 8.28
CA GLN A 118 2.15 -9.38 7.49
C GLN A 118 2.16 -8.22 6.49
N LEU A 119 0.98 -7.70 6.12
CA LEU A 119 0.85 -6.54 5.25
C LEU A 119 1.40 -5.28 5.94
N LEU A 120 2.28 -4.57 5.27
CA LEU A 120 2.93 -3.36 5.79
C LEU A 120 2.38 -2.11 5.13
N ALA A 121 2.58 -1.99 3.83
CA ALA A 121 2.17 -0.82 3.05
C ALA A 121 1.82 -1.19 1.61
N ALA A 122 0.92 -0.40 1.02
CA ALA A 122 0.80 -0.30 -0.43
C ALA A 122 1.33 1.06 -0.87
N ILE A 123 2.01 1.11 -2.01
CA ILE A 123 2.61 2.33 -2.56
C ILE A 123 2.20 2.47 -4.03
N PHE A 124 1.82 3.69 -4.43
CA PHE A 124 1.43 4.02 -5.79
C PHE A 124 2.15 5.27 -6.24
N ARG A 125 2.77 5.19 -7.41
CA ARG A 125 3.55 6.28 -7.98
C ARG A 125 2.68 7.16 -8.89
N PHE A 126 2.88 8.45 -8.75
CA PHE A 126 2.31 9.50 -9.60
C PHE A 126 3.42 10.38 -10.14
N ASP A 127 3.26 10.82 -11.37
CA ASP A 127 4.16 11.74 -12.06
C ASP A 127 3.41 13.05 -12.39
N GLY A 128 4.15 14.15 -12.57
CA GLY A 128 3.58 15.47 -12.88
C GLY A 128 4.33 16.61 -12.20
N TYR A 129 5.05 16.33 -11.11
CA TYR A 129 5.98 17.26 -10.49
C TYR A 129 7.42 17.01 -10.97
N GLU A 130 8.36 17.84 -10.53
CA GLU A 130 9.81 17.64 -10.81
C GLU A 130 10.32 16.30 -10.30
N HIS A 131 9.78 15.85 -9.17
CA HIS A 131 10.09 14.56 -8.55
C HIS A 131 8.85 13.68 -8.52
N PRO A 132 9.01 12.35 -8.53
CA PRO A 132 7.88 11.44 -8.40
C PRO A 132 7.16 11.63 -7.06
N VAL A 133 5.85 11.49 -7.07
CA VAL A 133 5.02 11.54 -5.87
C VAL A 133 4.50 10.14 -5.59
N TYR A 134 4.73 9.67 -4.39
CA TYR A 134 4.21 8.39 -3.94
C TYR A 134 3.08 8.61 -2.94
N PHE A 135 1.96 7.90 -3.15
CA PHE A 135 0.93 7.76 -2.12
C PHE A 135 1.10 6.40 -1.45
N ILE A 136 1.35 6.43 -0.15
CA ILE A 136 1.63 5.24 0.66
C ILE A 136 0.45 5.00 1.59
N TYR A 137 -0.04 3.76 1.58
CA TYR A 137 -1.09 3.29 2.47
C TYR A 137 -0.53 2.35 3.52
N GLY A 138 -0.68 2.67 4.80
CA GLY A 138 -0.26 1.82 5.90
C GLY A 138 -1.38 0.90 6.37
N PHE A 139 -1.30 -0.41 6.10
CA PHE A 139 -2.34 -1.38 6.43
C PHE A 139 -2.70 -1.43 7.91
N LYS A 140 -1.71 -1.32 8.79
CA LYS A 140 -1.90 -1.38 10.25
C LYS A 140 -2.82 -0.27 10.77
N ARG A 141 -2.82 0.90 10.13
CA ARG A 141 -3.58 2.08 10.53
C ARG A 141 -4.78 2.35 9.64
N GLY A 142 -4.72 1.89 8.40
CA GLY A 142 -5.74 2.18 7.41
C GLY A 142 -5.71 3.65 7.00
N ALA A 143 -4.53 4.22 6.83
CA ALA A 143 -4.34 5.63 6.52
C ALA A 143 -3.26 5.83 5.47
N TRP A 144 -3.38 6.93 4.72
CA TRP A 144 -2.52 7.33 3.63
C TRP A 144 -1.55 8.43 4.04
N TRP A 145 -0.44 8.53 3.36
CA TRP A 145 0.42 9.71 3.38
C TRP A 145 1.15 9.87 2.04
N PRO A 146 1.39 11.13 1.61
CA PRO A 146 2.24 11.39 0.46
C PRO A 146 3.71 11.25 0.85
N PHE A 147 4.54 10.88 -0.12
CA PHE A 147 5.98 10.82 0.00
C PHE A 147 6.63 11.31 -1.30
N ILE A 148 7.50 12.32 -1.21
CA ILE A 148 8.18 12.93 -2.35
C ILE A 148 9.70 12.91 -2.11
N PRO A 149 10.42 11.89 -2.60
CA PRO A 149 11.87 11.84 -2.49
C PRO A 149 12.52 12.90 -3.39
N VAL A 150 13.48 13.65 -2.84
CA VAL A 150 14.27 14.66 -3.56
C VAL A 150 15.76 14.29 -3.54
N GLY A 151 16.07 13.02 -3.61
CA GLY A 151 17.40 12.43 -3.54
C GLY A 151 17.42 11.17 -2.69
N GLU A 152 18.59 10.66 -2.39
CA GLU A 152 18.78 9.36 -1.73
C GLU A 152 18.23 9.28 -0.30
N SER A 153 18.15 10.41 0.41
CA SER A 153 17.74 10.43 1.83
C SER A 153 16.97 11.69 2.24
N LYS A 154 16.47 12.45 1.28
CA LYS A 154 15.71 13.69 1.53
C LYS A 154 14.33 13.59 0.91
N ARG A 155 13.38 14.30 1.52
CA ARG A 155 12.01 14.40 1.06
C ARG A 155 11.54 15.85 1.02
N ASP A 156 10.59 16.16 0.15
CA ASP A 156 9.96 17.48 0.07
C ASP A 156 8.79 17.60 1.06
N ASN A 157 9.11 17.85 2.32
CA ASN A 157 8.08 17.97 3.36
C ASN A 157 7.08 19.10 3.09
N ALA A 158 7.48 20.18 2.42
CA ALA A 158 6.59 21.29 2.13
C ALA A 158 5.49 20.88 1.13
N LYS A 159 5.88 20.22 0.05
CA LYS A 159 4.94 19.68 -0.94
C LYS A 159 4.06 18.60 -0.37
N GLU A 160 4.58 17.70 0.47
CA GLU A 160 3.80 16.65 1.12
C GLU A 160 2.72 17.22 2.05
N LEU A 161 3.02 18.28 2.80
CA LEU A 161 2.03 18.97 3.64
C LEU A 161 0.99 19.73 2.81
N GLU A 162 1.38 20.28 1.66
CA GLU A 162 0.44 20.86 0.70
C GLU A 162 -0.54 19.80 0.18
N LEU A 163 -0.03 18.64 -0.24
CA LEU A 163 -0.86 17.51 -0.67
C LEU A 163 -1.79 17.02 0.44
N LYS A 164 -1.29 16.92 1.68
CA LYS A 164 -2.14 16.58 2.83
C LYS A 164 -3.34 17.52 2.92
N ALA A 165 -3.08 18.84 2.92
CA ALA A 165 -4.14 19.84 3.10
C ALA A 165 -5.19 19.79 1.97
N LYS A 166 -4.79 19.44 0.75
CA LYS A 166 -5.69 19.36 -0.40
C LYS A 166 -6.51 18.06 -0.44
N LEU A 167 -5.94 16.96 0.06
CA LEU A 167 -6.52 15.63 -0.11
C LEU A 167 -7.17 15.06 1.16
N GLU A 168 -7.09 15.73 2.31
CA GLU A 168 -7.59 15.19 3.58
C GLU A 168 -9.11 14.94 3.63
N GLN A 169 -9.87 15.52 2.69
CA GLN A 169 -11.30 15.28 2.54
C GLN A 169 -11.61 14.03 1.68
N GLU A 170 -10.65 13.62 0.85
CA GLU A 170 -10.82 12.50 -0.10
C GLU A 170 -10.05 11.26 0.36
N LEU A 171 -8.85 11.44 0.91
CA LEU A 171 -8.03 10.38 1.45
C LEU A 171 -8.03 10.41 2.98
N PRO A 172 -8.19 9.25 3.65
CA PRO A 172 -7.99 9.16 5.10
C PRO A 172 -6.49 9.30 5.42
N ILE A 173 -5.98 10.55 5.43
CA ILE A 173 -4.56 10.87 5.67
C ILE A 173 -4.18 10.64 7.14
N GLU A 174 -3.01 10.03 7.38
CA GLU A 174 -2.42 9.90 8.72
C GLU A 174 -2.08 11.30 9.28
N GLN A 175 -2.65 11.63 10.42
CA GLN A 175 -2.50 12.96 11.02
C GLN A 175 -1.19 13.13 11.79
N ASP A 176 -0.61 12.04 12.28
CA ASP A 176 0.66 12.04 12.98
C ASP A 176 1.82 11.94 11.97
N LEU A 177 2.45 13.06 11.67
CA LEU A 177 3.55 13.16 10.70
C LEU A 177 4.77 12.28 11.06
N THR A 178 4.96 11.96 12.34
CA THR A 178 6.06 11.07 12.76
C THR A 178 5.90 9.64 12.27
N ARG A 179 4.73 9.31 11.73
CA ARG A 179 4.38 8.00 11.18
C ARG A 179 4.44 7.95 9.66
N TRP A 180 4.77 9.05 9.03
CA TRP A 180 4.96 9.11 7.59
C TRP A 180 6.33 8.51 7.22
N LEU A 181 6.36 7.20 7.11
CA LEU A 181 7.59 6.49 6.77
C LEU A 181 8.05 6.86 5.36
N ALA A 182 9.34 7.10 5.23
CA ALA A 182 9.99 7.30 3.95
C ALA A 182 10.42 5.93 3.38
N LEU A 183 10.04 5.64 2.14
CA LEU A 183 10.37 4.39 1.45
C LEU A 183 11.27 4.71 0.25
N PHE A 184 12.50 5.17 0.54
CA PHE A 184 13.46 5.58 -0.50
C PHE A 184 13.87 4.44 -1.43
N ASP A 185 13.91 3.22 -0.91
CA ASP A 185 14.34 2.02 -1.65
C ASP A 185 13.16 1.20 -2.19
N ALA A 186 11.94 1.79 -2.25
CA ALA A 186 10.79 1.09 -2.82
C ALA A 186 11.05 0.77 -4.31
N PRO A 187 10.74 -0.45 -4.77
CA PRO A 187 11.07 -0.91 -6.12
C PRO A 187 10.07 -0.42 -7.20
N VAL A 188 9.53 0.81 -7.08
CA VAL A 188 8.49 1.41 -7.95
C VAL A 188 8.89 2.76 -8.51
#